data_a8a664a5923b7559490257c723d68701
#
_entry.id   a8a664a5923b7559490257c723d68701
#
_cell.length_a   1.000
_cell.length_b   1.000
_cell.length_c   1.000
_cell.angle_alpha   90.00
_cell.angle_beta   90.00
_cell.angle_gamma   90.00
#
_symmetry.space_group_name_H-M   'P 1'
#
loop_
_entity.id
_entity.type
_entity.pdbx_description
1 polymer ?
#
loop_
_entity_poly.entity_id
_entity_poly.type
_entity_poly.pdbx_seq_one_letter_code
_entity_poly.pdbx_strand_id
1 'polypeptide(L)'
;MAKLAAEAMKNEDFRAICHLEKVELCYGNPPYDRWLINSNKLLKSCEGIVGVKTGFTDKARRCLVSACDRKNKELICVTLNAPDDWNDHSKLYDYCFDFVSKQKLPLDKSSFDVAVVGGVSDSVKCKVGNASAVLLNGRAYKVKTKIYLPRFVYAPVKSGDKIGLALFYYNDVE
;
A
#
# COMPACT_ATOMS: atom_id res chain seq x y z
N MET A 1 3.23 -12.86 -5.14
CA MET A 1 2.20 -12.69 -4.08
C MET A 1 2.36 -11.37 -3.30
N ALA A 2 3.53 -11.03 -2.75
CA ALA A 2 3.68 -9.79 -1.97
C ALA A 2 3.29 -8.51 -2.74
N LYS A 3 3.76 -8.34 -3.98
CA LYS A 3 3.36 -7.19 -4.84
C LYS A 3 1.86 -7.15 -5.11
N LEU A 4 1.24 -8.30 -5.37
CA LEU A 4 -0.21 -8.40 -5.57
C LEU A 4 -0.98 -7.98 -4.31
N ALA A 5 -0.54 -8.48 -3.14
CA ALA A 5 -1.16 -8.11 -1.88
C ALA A 5 -0.99 -6.61 -1.57
N ALA A 6 0.20 -6.03 -1.82
CA ALA A 6 0.45 -4.62 -1.64
C ALA A 6 -0.48 -3.74 -2.51
N GLU A 7 -0.73 -4.16 -3.74
CA GLU A 7 -1.66 -3.45 -4.63
C GLU A 7 -3.11 -3.61 -4.19
N ALA A 8 -3.52 -4.84 -3.86
CA ALA A 8 -4.88 -5.13 -3.40
C ALA A 8 -5.24 -4.38 -2.10
N MET A 9 -4.29 -4.27 -1.17
CA MET A 9 -4.49 -3.57 0.11
C MET A 9 -4.64 -2.04 -0.02
N LYS A 10 -4.37 -1.45 -1.19
CA LYS A 10 -4.68 -0.05 -1.49
C LYS A 10 -6.17 0.18 -1.73
N ASN A 11 -6.92 -0.86 -2.08
CA ASN A 11 -8.37 -0.79 -2.22
C ASN A 11 -9.01 -0.86 -0.82
N GLU A 12 -9.76 0.18 -0.46
CA GLU A 12 -10.36 0.34 0.87
C GLU A 12 -11.40 -0.75 1.17
N ASP A 13 -12.22 -1.14 0.20
CA ASP A 13 -13.23 -2.19 0.35
C ASP A 13 -12.57 -3.56 0.57
N PHE A 14 -11.54 -3.86 -0.22
CA PHE A 14 -10.77 -5.10 -0.05
C PHE A 14 -10.13 -5.17 1.34
N ARG A 15 -9.50 -4.07 1.77
CA ARG A 15 -8.87 -3.93 3.08
C ARG A 15 -9.89 -4.14 4.21
N ALA A 16 -11.04 -3.46 4.12
CA ALA A 16 -12.12 -3.56 5.10
C ALA A 16 -12.64 -5.01 5.21
N ILE A 17 -12.89 -5.68 4.08
CA ILE A 17 -13.36 -7.07 4.07
C ILE A 17 -12.31 -8.02 4.67
N CYS A 18 -11.04 -7.87 4.30
CA CYS A 18 -9.95 -8.72 4.82
C CYS A 18 -9.75 -8.56 6.33
N HIS A 19 -10.08 -7.39 6.89
CA HIS A 19 -9.92 -7.09 8.30
C HIS A 19 -11.06 -7.64 9.18
N LEU A 20 -12.21 -8.00 8.59
CA LEU A 20 -13.33 -8.55 9.35
C LEU A 20 -12.96 -9.90 9.97
N GLU A 21 -13.13 -10.03 11.29
CA GLU A 21 -12.96 -11.31 11.99
C GLU A 21 -14.16 -12.24 11.74
N LYS A 22 -15.37 -11.65 11.74
CA LYS A 22 -16.62 -12.32 11.46
C LYS A 22 -17.64 -11.33 10.90
N VAL A 23 -18.59 -11.81 10.13
CA VAL A 23 -19.72 -11.04 9.59
C VAL A 23 -20.96 -11.93 9.52
N GLU A 24 -22.10 -11.32 9.81
CA GLU A 24 -23.40 -11.94 9.57
C GLU A 24 -23.98 -11.38 8.27
N LEU A 25 -24.38 -12.27 7.38
CA LEU A 25 -25.00 -11.92 6.10
C LEU A 25 -26.30 -12.65 5.96
N CYS A 26 -27.35 -11.92 5.57
CA CYS A 26 -28.65 -12.50 5.26
C CYS A 26 -28.82 -12.58 3.74
N TYR A 27 -28.84 -13.80 3.19
CA TYR A 27 -29.00 -14.04 1.75
C TYR A 27 -29.54 -15.44 1.45
N GLY A 28 -30.01 -15.64 0.22
CA GLY A 28 -30.59 -16.88 -0.27
C GLY A 28 -32.04 -16.68 -0.70
N ASN A 29 -32.70 -17.77 -1.10
CA ASN A 29 -34.14 -17.81 -1.41
C ASN A 29 -34.76 -19.09 -0.85
N PRO A 30 -35.52 -19.02 0.28
CA PRO A 30 -35.74 -17.85 1.12
C PRO A 30 -34.47 -17.33 1.79
N PRO A 31 -34.39 -16.04 2.15
CA PRO A 31 -33.22 -15.49 2.82
C PRO A 31 -33.07 -16.07 4.24
N TYR A 32 -31.82 -16.31 4.66
CA TYR A 32 -31.50 -16.74 6.01
C TYR A 32 -30.12 -16.20 6.44
N ASP A 33 -29.91 -16.06 7.73
CA ASP A 33 -28.70 -15.50 8.32
C ASP A 33 -27.57 -16.51 8.29
N ARG A 34 -26.38 -16.06 7.85
CA ARG A 34 -25.15 -16.84 7.77
C ARG A 34 -24.01 -16.12 8.44
N TRP A 35 -23.37 -16.79 9.36
CA TRP A 35 -22.14 -16.33 9.98
C TRP A 35 -20.94 -16.80 9.19
N LEU A 36 -20.13 -15.85 8.71
CA LEU A 36 -18.84 -16.11 8.10
C LEU A 36 -17.74 -15.73 9.08
N ILE A 37 -16.79 -16.63 9.30
CA ILE A 37 -15.67 -16.45 10.22
C ILE A 37 -14.40 -16.44 9.40
N ASN A 38 -13.55 -15.42 9.61
CA ASN A 38 -12.28 -15.32 8.94
C ASN A 38 -11.31 -16.42 9.42
N SER A 39 -10.74 -17.15 8.48
CA SER A 39 -9.76 -18.20 8.77
C SER A 39 -8.38 -17.68 9.17
N ASN A 40 -8.13 -16.37 9.02
CA ASN A 40 -6.87 -15.73 9.40
C ASN A 40 -6.80 -15.52 10.92
N LYS A 41 -6.15 -16.46 11.62
CA LYS A 41 -6.02 -16.40 13.07
C LYS A 41 -5.18 -15.23 13.56
N LEU A 42 -4.30 -14.67 12.71
CA LEU A 42 -3.45 -13.53 13.08
C LEU A 42 -4.26 -12.28 13.43
N LEU A 43 -5.47 -12.11 12.89
CA LEU A 43 -6.36 -11.00 13.24
C LEU A 43 -6.60 -10.87 14.76
N LYS A 44 -6.54 -12.01 15.48
CA LYS A 44 -6.74 -12.06 16.93
C LYS A 44 -5.46 -12.18 17.74
N SER A 45 -4.39 -12.70 17.13
CA SER A 45 -3.18 -13.10 17.86
C SER A 45 -1.97 -12.20 17.62
N CYS A 46 -2.02 -11.32 16.61
CA CYS A 46 -0.89 -10.45 16.28
C CYS A 46 -1.37 -9.01 16.09
N GLU A 47 -0.84 -8.10 16.89
CA GLU A 47 -1.21 -6.68 16.87
C GLU A 47 -0.91 -6.05 15.51
N GLY A 48 -1.87 -5.27 15.00
CA GLY A 48 -1.75 -4.50 13.77
C GLY A 48 -2.07 -5.28 12.50
N ILE A 49 -2.48 -6.54 12.58
CA ILE A 49 -2.89 -7.31 11.38
C ILE A 49 -4.17 -6.72 10.77
N VAL A 50 -4.13 -6.50 9.45
CA VAL A 50 -5.23 -5.93 8.66
C VAL A 50 -5.69 -6.84 7.50
N GLY A 51 -5.11 -8.00 7.36
CA GLY A 51 -5.46 -9.00 6.31
C GLY A 51 -4.36 -10.05 6.18
N VAL A 52 -4.33 -10.88 5.15
CA VAL A 52 -5.03 -10.81 3.87
C VAL A 52 -5.72 -12.15 3.58
N LYS A 53 -4.96 -13.26 3.32
CA LYS A 53 -5.54 -14.52 2.86
C LYS A 53 -4.72 -15.74 3.30
N THR A 54 -5.43 -16.73 3.81
CA THR A 54 -4.90 -18.08 4.08
C THR A 54 -5.06 -18.96 2.85
N GLY A 55 -4.20 -19.95 2.70
CA GLY A 55 -4.31 -20.95 1.63
C GLY A 55 -3.80 -22.31 2.08
N PHE A 56 -4.49 -23.36 1.63
CA PHE A 56 -4.07 -24.73 1.83
C PHE A 56 -4.48 -25.60 0.65
N THR A 57 -3.58 -26.43 0.18
CA THR A 57 -3.87 -27.59 -0.67
C THR A 57 -2.88 -28.70 -0.29
N ASP A 58 -3.21 -29.95 -0.64
CA ASP A 58 -2.32 -31.09 -0.34
C ASP A 58 -0.93 -30.96 -0.96
N LYS A 59 -0.82 -30.29 -2.10
CA LYS A 59 0.47 -30.05 -2.79
C LYS A 59 1.19 -28.81 -2.24
N ALA A 60 0.46 -27.69 -2.04
CA ALA A 60 1.05 -26.43 -1.63
C ALA A 60 1.25 -26.34 -0.11
N ARG A 61 0.57 -27.18 0.66
CA ARG A 61 0.54 -27.14 2.12
C ARG A 61 0.04 -25.79 2.63
N ARG A 62 0.48 -25.38 3.83
CA ARG A 62 0.05 -24.13 4.42
C ARG A 62 0.75 -22.95 3.76
N CYS A 63 -0.05 -22.02 3.26
CA CYS A 63 0.40 -20.76 2.67
C CYS A 63 -0.35 -19.60 3.32
N LEU A 64 0.35 -18.53 3.62
CA LEU A 64 -0.24 -17.37 4.25
C LEU A 64 0.28 -16.10 3.60
N VAL A 65 -0.62 -15.18 3.31
CA VAL A 65 -0.32 -13.79 3.01
C VAL A 65 -0.96 -12.94 4.09
N SER A 66 -0.18 -12.15 4.79
CA SER A 66 -0.71 -11.20 5.76
C SER A 66 -0.19 -9.79 5.53
N ALA A 67 -0.93 -8.80 6.00
CA ALA A 67 -0.56 -7.41 6.06
C ALA A 67 -0.69 -6.92 7.51
N CYS A 68 0.31 -6.20 7.97
CA CYS A 68 0.38 -5.66 9.32
C CYS A 68 0.70 -4.17 9.26
N ASP A 69 -0.14 -3.35 9.89
CA ASP A 69 0.04 -1.90 10.01
C ASP A 69 0.36 -1.55 11.47
N ARG A 70 1.56 -1.07 11.74
CA ARG A 70 1.98 -0.58 13.05
C ARG A 70 2.58 0.82 12.91
N LYS A 71 2.05 1.78 13.64
CA LYS A 71 2.56 3.17 13.69
C LYS A 71 2.72 3.81 12.30
N ASN A 72 1.69 3.66 11.45
CA ASN A 72 1.67 4.14 10.05
C ASN A 72 2.77 3.53 9.16
N LYS A 73 3.21 2.35 9.46
CA LYS A 73 4.09 1.52 8.63
C LYS A 73 3.36 0.22 8.32
N GLU A 74 3.16 -0.08 7.04
CA GLU A 74 2.56 -1.34 6.61
C GLU A 74 3.61 -2.26 6.03
N LEU A 75 3.62 -3.50 6.49
CA LEU A 75 4.45 -4.58 5.98
C LEU A 75 3.57 -5.74 5.51
N ILE A 76 4.02 -6.40 4.45
CA ILE A 76 3.37 -7.60 3.92
C ILE A 76 4.31 -8.77 4.09
N CYS A 77 3.79 -9.85 4.66
CA CYS A 77 4.49 -11.11 4.80
C CYS A 77 3.83 -12.19 3.96
N VAL A 78 4.65 -13.02 3.33
CA VAL A 78 4.20 -14.17 2.53
C VAL A 78 5.02 -15.38 2.90
N THR A 79 4.36 -16.45 3.34
CA THR A 79 4.97 -17.77 3.51
C THR A 79 4.28 -18.79 2.61
N LEU A 80 5.09 -19.70 2.08
CA LEU A 80 4.63 -20.82 1.25
C LEU A 80 5.18 -22.11 1.85
N ASN A 81 4.31 -23.12 1.97
CA ASN A 81 4.66 -24.41 2.58
C ASN A 81 5.32 -24.25 3.96
N ALA A 82 4.73 -23.40 4.81
CA ALA A 82 5.24 -23.11 6.14
C ALA A 82 4.27 -23.69 7.20
N PRO A 83 4.61 -24.78 7.88
CA PRO A 83 3.70 -25.44 8.82
C PRO A 83 3.37 -24.59 10.06
N ASP A 84 4.25 -23.68 10.44
CA ASP A 84 4.08 -22.76 11.59
C ASP A 84 3.85 -21.30 11.16
N ASP A 85 3.15 -21.11 10.05
CA ASP A 85 2.93 -19.83 9.39
C ASP A 85 2.45 -18.69 10.32
N TRP A 86 1.63 -18.99 11.34
CA TRP A 86 1.15 -18.01 12.31
C TRP A 86 2.28 -17.43 13.16
N ASN A 87 3.11 -18.29 13.73
CA ASN A 87 4.25 -17.88 14.54
C ASN A 87 5.35 -17.24 13.69
N ASP A 88 5.59 -17.79 12.48
CA ASP A 88 6.58 -17.25 11.56
C ASP A 88 6.25 -15.80 11.18
N HIS A 89 4.98 -15.52 10.82
CA HIS A 89 4.56 -14.16 10.48
C HIS A 89 4.67 -13.21 11.66
N SER A 90 4.25 -13.62 12.87
CA SER A 90 4.36 -12.78 14.07
C SER A 90 5.82 -12.41 14.38
N LYS A 91 6.73 -13.39 14.37
CA LYS A 91 8.16 -13.17 14.60
C LYS A 91 8.80 -12.29 13.52
N LEU A 92 8.42 -12.52 12.23
CA LEU A 92 8.91 -11.72 11.13
C LEU A 92 8.45 -10.25 11.23
N TYR A 93 7.22 -9.99 11.65
CA TYR A 93 6.77 -8.62 11.88
C TYR A 93 7.54 -7.97 13.02
N ASP A 94 7.66 -8.62 14.17
CA ASP A 94 8.39 -8.07 15.30
C ASP A 94 9.84 -7.74 14.93
N TYR A 95 10.50 -8.64 14.20
CA TYR A 95 11.85 -8.40 13.67
C TYR A 95 11.91 -7.26 12.64
N CYS A 96 11.05 -7.27 11.60
CA CYS A 96 11.15 -6.36 10.48
C CYS A 96 10.75 -4.92 10.83
N PHE A 97 9.80 -4.71 11.74
CA PHE A 97 9.38 -3.35 12.12
C PHE A 97 10.49 -2.53 12.76
N ASP A 98 11.51 -3.18 13.37
CA ASP A 98 12.67 -2.50 13.93
C ASP A 98 13.64 -1.98 12.84
N PHE A 99 13.61 -2.58 11.66
CA PHE A 99 14.51 -2.21 10.56
C PHE A 99 13.92 -1.25 9.55
N VAL A 100 12.64 -0.89 9.67
CA VAL A 100 11.97 0.01 8.74
C VAL A 100 11.48 1.28 9.43
N SER A 101 11.55 2.39 8.71
CA SER A 101 10.98 3.66 9.15
C SER A 101 10.32 4.39 7.98
N LYS A 102 9.30 5.21 8.30
CA LYS A 102 8.71 6.12 7.33
C LYS A 102 9.69 7.28 7.11
N GLN A 103 10.20 7.39 5.90
CA GLN A 103 11.21 8.38 5.52
C GLN A 103 10.63 9.30 4.45
N LYS A 104 10.97 10.59 4.53
CA LYS A 104 10.67 11.54 3.45
C LYS A 104 11.48 11.17 2.22
N LEU A 105 10.84 11.20 1.06
CA LEU A 105 11.50 10.94 -0.21
C LEU A 105 12.22 12.19 -0.70
N PRO A 106 13.44 12.07 -1.26
CA PRO A 106 14.20 13.21 -1.74
C PRO A 106 13.55 13.83 -2.97
N LEU A 107 13.54 15.15 -3.03
CA LEU A 107 13.10 15.93 -4.17
C LEU A 107 14.15 17.01 -4.44
N ASP A 108 14.84 16.94 -5.57
CA ASP A 108 15.84 17.93 -5.97
C ASP A 108 15.20 19.29 -6.26
N LYS A 109 13.98 19.26 -6.80
CA LYS A 109 13.18 20.44 -7.11
C LYS A 109 11.72 20.16 -6.78
N SER A 110 11.11 21.01 -5.98
CA SER A 110 9.72 20.85 -5.52
C SER A 110 8.72 21.74 -6.27
N SER A 111 9.18 22.62 -7.17
CA SER A 111 8.35 23.58 -7.92
C SER A 111 8.79 23.68 -9.36
N PHE A 112 7.83 23.71 -10.27
CA PHE A 112 8.01 23.73 -11.72
C PHE A 112 7.02 24.70 -12.33
N ASP A 113 7.43 25.42 -13.39
CA ASP A 113 6.54 26.24 -14.19
C ASP A 113 6.15 25.47 -15.44
N VAL A 114 4.84 25.38 -15.71
CA VAL A 114 4.27 24.72 -16.88
C VAL A 114 3.52 25.77 -17.70
N ALA A 115 3.78 25.84 -19.00
CA ALA A 115 3.13 26.78 -19.89
C ALA A 115 1.61 26.55 -19.95
N VAL A 116 0.85 27.65 -20.05
CA VAL A 116 -0.61 27.61 -20.16
C VAL A 116 -1.01 28.22 -21.52
N VAL A 117 -1.86 27.51 -22.26
CA VAL A 117 -2.41 27.94 -23.52
C VAL A 117 -3.86 28.38 -23.34
N GLY A 118 -4.20 29.57 -23.87
CA GLY A 118 -5.54 30.12 -23.80
C GLY A 118 -5.94 30.69 -22.43
N GLY A 119 -4.99 30.97 -21.58
CA GLY A 119 -5.17 31.57 -20.25
C GLY A 119 -4.78 33.04 -20.21
N VAL A 120 -5.09 33.69 -19.09
CA VAL A 120 -4.66 35.07 -18.81
C VAL A 120 -3.15 35.10 -18.45
N SER A 121 -2.63 34.02 -17.85
CA SER A 121 -1.23 33.86 -17.53
C SER A 121 -0.57 32.86 -18.46
N ASP A 122 0.69 33.14 -18.85
CA ASP A 122 1.47 32.28 -19.76
C ASP A 122 1.98 30.98 -19.09
N SER A 123 1.97 30.92 -17.77
CA SER A 123 2.42 29.73 -17.01
C SER A 123 1.69 29.56 -15.70
N VAL A 124 1.72 28.35 -15.18
CA VAL A 124 1.23 27.99 -13.84
C VAL A 124 2.33 27.29 -13.05
N LYS A 125 2.45 27.66 -11.77
CA LYS A 125 3.41 27.07 -10.87
C LYS A 125 2.86 25.78 -10.25
N CYS A 126 3.47 24.64 -10.61
CA CYS A 126 3.15 23.33 -10.08
C CYS A 126 4.09 22.99 -8.92
N LYS A 127 3.56 22.37 -7.88
CA LYS A 127 4.35 21.88 -6.74
C LYS A 127 4.22 20.37 -6.64
N VAL A 128 5.33 19.71 -6.35
CA VAL A 128 5.30 18.29 -5.94
C VAL A 128 4.96 18.25 -4.45
N GLY A 129 3.95 17.47 -4.11
CA GLY A 129 3.56 17.25 -2.71
C GLY A 129 4.65 16.51 -1.92
N ASN A 130 4.56 16.59 -0.59
CA ASN A 130 5.45 15.81 0.28
C ASN A 130 5.18 14.32 0.07
N ALA A 131 6.20 13.59 -0.36
CA ALA A 131 6.15 12.14 -0.50
C ALA A 131 6.95 11.47 0.63
N SER A 132 6.43 10.35 1.11
CA SER A 132 7.13 9.51 2.09
C SER A 132 6.85 8.04 1.80
N ALA A 133 7.81 7.19 2.10
CA ALA A 133 7.66 5.74 1.98
C ALA A 133 8.26 5.04 3.20
N VAL A 134 7.81 3.82 3.44
CA VAL A 134 8.42 2.93 4.43
C VAL A 134 9.63 2.28 3.77
N LEU A 135 10.80 2.58 4.28
CA LEU A 135 12.09 2.11 3.75
C LEU A 135 12.92 1.49 4.88
N LEU A 136 13.89 0.68 4.52
CA LEU A 136 14.93 0.26 5.45
C LEU A 136 15.62 1.50 6.04
N ASN A 137 15.92 1.45 7.33
CA ASN A 137 16.49 2.58 8.07
C ASN A 137 17.73 3.14 7.37
N GLY A 138 17.77 4.47 7.20
CA GLY A 138 18.89 5.16 6.56
C GLY A 138 19.03 4.93 5.04
N ARG A 139 18.01 4.44 4.33
CA ARG A 139 18.10 4.11 2.90
C ARG A 139 17.41 5.10 1.96
N ALA A 140 16.85 6.22 2.47
CA ALA A 140 16.15 7.21 1.62
C ALA A 140 17.04 7.80 0.51
N TYR A 141 18.36 7.91 0.73
CA TYR A 141 19.32 8.41 -0.26
C TYR A 141 19.43 7.53 -1.52
N LYS A 142 18.97 6.27 -1.48
CA LYS A 142 18.95 5.36 -2.64
C LYS A 142 17.74 5.54 -3.53
N VAL A 143 16.83 6.43 -3.17
CA VAL A 143 15.64 6.71 -3.96
C VAL A 143 15.98 7.70 -5.06
N LYS A 144 15.72 7.34 -6.30
CA LYS A 144 15.78 8.22 -7.47
C LYS A 144 14.39 8.76 -7.77
N THR A 145 14.30 10.02 -8.15
CA THR A 145 13.03 10.66 -8.52
C THR A 145 13.02 10.99 -9.99
N LYS A 146 11.93 10.65 -10.69
CA LYS A 146 11.64 11.12 -12.05
C LYS A 146 10.35 11.91 -12.04
N ILE A 147 10.38 13.09 -12.68
CA ILE A 147 9.24 13.99 -12.77
C ILE A 147 8.80 14.07 -14.22
N TYR A 148 7.52 13.82 -14.46
CA TYR A 148 6.89 13.88 -15.76
C TYR A 148 5.90 15.05 -15.76
N LEU A 149 6.18 16.04 -16.60
CA LEU A 149 5.32 17.22 -16.81
C LEU A 149 4.97 17.32 -18.28
N PRO A 150 3.75 17.76 -18.64
CA PRO A 150 3.42 18.11 -20.00
C PRO A 150 4.20 19.37 -20.41
N ARG A 151 4.38 19.56 -21.72
CA ARG A 151 5.00 20.79 -22.24
C ARG A 151 4.14 22.01 -21.97
N PHE A 152 2.83 21.85 -22.01
CA PHE A 152 1.84 22.88 -21.71
C PHE A 152 0.52 22.26 -21.26
N VAL A 153 -0.35 23.06 -20.68
CA VAL A 153 -1.74 22.74 -20.34
C VAL A 153 -2.68 23.79 -20.92
N TYR A 154 -3.93 23.43 -21.12
CA TYR A 154 -4.97 24.38 -21.56
C TYR A 154 -5.66 25.02 -20.35
N ALA A 155 -5.99 26.31 -20.48
CA ALA A 155 -6.86 26.97 -19.51
C ALA A 155 -8.32 26.43 -19.63
N PRO A 156 -9.11 26.47 -18.52
CA PRO A 156 -8.74 26.95 -17.21
C PRO A 156 -8.01 25.89 -16.36
N VAL A 157 -7.00 26.31 -15.61
CA VAL A 157 -6.28 25.49 -14.63
C VAL A 157 -6.62 25.99 -13.23
N LYS A 158 -7.02 25.10 -12.34
CA LYS A 158 -7.43 25.42 -10.97
C LYS A 158 -6.40 24.91 -9.96
N SER A 159 -6.38 25.54 -8.78
CA SER A 159 -5.60 25.04 -7.66
C SER A 159 -6.09 23.64 -7.25
N GLY A 160 -5.15 22.69 -7.15
CA GLY A 160 -5.46 21.28 -6.87
C GLY A 160 -5.50 20.37 -8.10
N ASP A 161 -5.48 20.92 -9.32
CA ASP A 161 -5.44 20.12 -10.54
C ASP A 161 -4.12 19.34 -10.61
N LYS A 162 -4.23 18.08 -11.02
CA LYS A 162 -3.06 17.22 -11.25
C LYS A 162 -2.48 17.50 -12.64
N ILE A 163 -1.34 18.17 -12.67
CA ILE A 163 -0.67 18.57 -13.92
C ILE A 163 0.36 17.54 -14.37
N GLY A 164 0.98 16.83 -13.43
CA GLY A 164 2.06 15.89 -13.74
C GLY A 164 2.17 14.76 -12.72
N LEU A 165 3.23 13.99 -12.86
CA LEU A 165 3.49 12.81 -12.05
C LEU A 165 4.96 12.81 -11.59
N ALA A 166 5.18 12.52 -10.32
CA ALA A 166 6.51 12.23 -9.76
C ALA A 166 6.58 10.74 -9.41
N LEU A 167 7.52 10.02 -10.00
CA LEU A 167 7.78 8.61 -9.71
C LEU A 167 9.07 8.49 -8.89
N PHE A 168 9.03 7.61 -7.89
CA PHE A 168 10.14 7.35 -7.00
C PHE A 168 10.58 5.90 -7.16
N TYR A 169 11.87 5.69 -7.43
CA TYR A 169 12.45 4.38 -7.68
C TYR A 169 13.46 4.04 -6.58
N TYR A 170 13.27 2.91 -5.95
CA TYR A 170 14.24 2.36 -4.99
C TYR A 170 14.87 1.09 -5.60
N ASN A 171 16.19 1.10 -5.83
CA ASN A 171 16.91 0.03 -6.54
C ASN A 171 16.27 -0.30 -7.91
N ASP A 172 15.89 0.75 -8.67
CA ASP A 172 15.24 0.67 -9.99
C ASP A 172 13.85 -0.01 -10.00
N VAL A 173 13.24 -0.18 -8.83
CA VAL A 173 11.84 -0.61 -8.63
C VAL A 173 11.00 0.60 -8.22
N GLU A 174 9.85 0.78 -8.91
CA GLU A 174 8.87 1.83 -8.61
C GLU A 174 8.09 1.54 -7.33
#